data_32ec6def0244d32aa30817ca2279d812
#
_entry.id   32ec6def0244d32aa30817ca2279d812
#
_cell.length_a   1.000
_cell.length_b   1.000
_cell.length_c   1.000
_cell.angle_alpha   90.00
_cell.angle_beta   90.00
_cell.angle_gamma   90.00
#
_symmetry.space_group_name_H-M   'P 1'
#
loop_
_entity.id
_entity.type
_entity.pdbx_description
1 polymer ?
#
loop_
_entity_poly.entity_id
_entity_poly.type
_entity_poly.pdbx_seq_one_letter_code
_entity_poly.pdbx_strand_id
1 'polypeptide(L)'
;AGALAVSGLYDLEPIRLTPYLQSDLPLTPAQVTRLSPAFFPRPKNGKLYAVVGGDESQEFLRHNQLIRDQWGPTAVPVCETLPGANHFTVLESLADPKGRLHDLALRLLELR
;
A
#
# COMPACT_ATOMS: atom_id res chain seq x y z
N ALA A 1 4.38 11.11 -13.17
CA ALA A 1 3.16 10.58 -12.57
C ALA A 1 3.48 9.71 -11.36
N GLY A 2 2.53 9.62 -10.43
CA GLY A 2 2.73 8.85 -9.22
C GLY A 2 1.42 8.41 -8.61
N ALA A 3 1.52 7.55 -7.60
CA ALA A 3 0.38 7.04 -6.85
C ALA A 3 0.68 7.09 -5.35
N LEU A 4 -0.32 7.41 -4.57
CA LEU A 4 -0.29 7.31 -3.12
C LEU A 4 -1.17 6.13 -2.71
N ALA A 5 -0.54 5.08 -2.19
CA ALA A 5 -1.25 3.90 -1.73
C ALA A 5 -1.33 3.92 -0.21
N VAL A 6 -2.53 3.83 0.32
CA VAL A 6 -2.77 3.84 1.76
C VAL A 6 -3.30 2.48 2.16
N SER A 7 -2.57 1.77 3.00
CA SER A 7 -2.94 0.44 3.50
C SER A 7 -3.20 -0.56 2.36
N GLY A 8 -2.30 -0.59 1.38
CA GLY A 8 -2.45 -1.42 0.20
C GLY A 8 -2.21 -2.90 0.47
N LEU A 9 -2.78 -3.73 -0.41
CA LEU A 9 -2.56 -5.17 -0.43
C LEU A 9 -1.80 -5.51 -1.72
N TYR A 10 -0.60 -6.06 -1.58
CA TYR A 10 0.31 -6.27 -2.71
C TYR A 10 0.62 -7.74 -2.99
N ASP A 11 0.24 -8.63 -2.06
CA ASP A 11 0.29 -10.08 -2.19
C ASP A 11 -1.08 -10.62 -1.79
N LEU A 12 -1.76 -11.32 -2.70
CA LEU A 12 -3.13 -11.78 -2.47
C LEU A 12 -3.21 -13.15 -1.79
N GLU A 13 -2.08 -13.79 -1.48
CA GLU A 13 -2.09 -15.10 -0.83
C GLU A 13 -2.84 -15.10 0.52
N PRO A 14 -2.64 -14.10 1.42
CA PRO A 14 -3.42 -14.05 2.66
C PRO A 14 -4.93 -13.95 2.41
N ILE A 15 -5.35 -13.24 1.35
CA ILE A 15 -6.76 -13.14 0.97
C ILE A 15 -7.29 -14.49 0.53
N ARG A 16 -6.54 -15.22 -0.30
CA ARG A 16 -6.92 -16.56 -0.76
C ARG A 16 -7.13 -17.51 0.40
N LEU A 17 -6.30 -17.37 1.45
CA LEU A 17 -6.33 -18.26 2.62
C LEU A 17 -7.34 -17.84 3.69
N THR A 18 -8.09 -16.75 3.50
CA THR A 18 -9.07 -16.26 4.46
C THR A 18 -10.42 -16.94 4.22
N PRO A 19 -10.90 -17.84 5.12
CA PRO A 19 -12.06 -18.68 4.84
C PRO A 19 -13.34 -17.92 4.51
N TYR A 20 -13.62 -16.83 5.22
CA TYR A 20 -14.87 -16.08 5.04
C TYR A 20 -14.90 -15.27 3.73
N LEU A 21 -13.76 -15.13 3.06
CA LEU A 21 -13.68 -14.44 1.77
C LEU A 21 -13.72 -15.40 0.58
N GLN A 22 -13.55 -16.71 0.79
CA GLN A 22 -13.39 -17.66 -0.30
C GLN A 22 -14.62 -17.79 -1.20
N SER A 23 -15.83 -17.59 -0.65
CA SER A 23 -17.05 -17.64 -1.45
C SER A 23 -17.21 -16.43 -2.36
N ASP A 24 -16.78 -15.25 -1.92
CA ASP A 24 -16.88 -14.01 -2.69
C ASP A 24 -15.67 -13.78 -3.58
N LEU A 25 -14.49 -14.28 -3.15
CA LEU A 25 -13.23 -14.13 -3.86
C LEU A 25 -12.56 -15.51 -3.99
N PRO A 26 -13.03 -16.37 -4.90
CA PRO A 26 -12.48 -17.72 -5.05
C PRO A 26 -11.16 -17.70 -5.84
N LEU A 27 -10.09 -17.17 -5.23
CA LEU A 27 -8.79 -17.08 -5.86
C LEU A 27 -8.10 -18.44 -5.97
N THR A 28 -7.47 -18.70 -7.11
CA THR A 28 -6.56 -19.83 -7.29
C THR A 28 -5.12 -19.40 -7.04
N PRO A 29 -4.18 -20.32 -6.72
CA PRO A 29 -2.78 -19.94 -6.60
C PRO A 29 -2.20 -19.25 -7.84
N ALA A 30 -2.62 -19.67 -9.05
CA ALA A 30 -2.19 -19.02 -10.28
C ALA A 30 -2.70 -17.59 -10.38
N GLN A 31 -3.93 -17.33 -9.94
CA GLN A 31 -4.49 -15.97 -9.91
C GLN A 31 -3.78 -15.10 -8.90
N VAL A 32 -3.40 -15.64 -7.74
CA VAL A 32 -2.61 -14.90 -6.75
C VAL A 32 -1.31 -14.41 -7.37
N THR A 33 -0.56 -15.27 -8.04
CA THR A 33 0.68 -14.89 -8.71
C THR A 33 0.44 -13.83 -9.79
N ARG A 34 -0.60 -14.00 -10.60
CA ARG A 34 -0.89 -13.12 -11.73
C ARG A 34 -1.38 -11.73 -11.30
N LEU A 35 -2.13 -11.65 -10.19
CA LEU A 35 -2.84 -10.44 -9.79
C LEU A 35 -2.21 -9.69 -8.61
N SER A 36 -1.18 -10.26 -7.97
CA SER A 36 -0.51 -9.62 -6.83
C SER A 36 0.53 -8.62 -7.32
N PRO A 37 0.36 -7.32 -7.02
CA PRO A 37 1.29 -6.28 -7.48
C PRO A 37 2.75 -6.52 -7.09
N ALA A 38 3.01 -7.16 -5.94
CA ALA A 38 4.37 -7.44 -5.48
C ALA A 38 5.15 -8.34 -6.46
N PHE A 39 4.45 -9.14 -7.28
CA PHE A 39 5.08 -10.03 -8.26
C PHE A 39 5.20 -9.39 -9.66
N PHE A 40 4.71 -8.17 -9.83
CA PHE A 40 4.85 -7.44 -11.07
C PHE A 40 6.25 -6.83 -11.17
N PRO A 41 6.77 -6.62 -12.40
CA PRO A 41 7.97 -5.82 -12.57
C PRO A 41 7.75 -4.41 -12.00
N ARG A 42 8.79 -3.86 -11.36
CA ARG A 42 8.69 -2.47 -10.88
C ARG A 42 8.43 -1.53 -12.06
N PRO A 43 7.64 -0.46 -11.85
CA PRO A 43 7.42 0.52 -12.92
C PRO A 43 8.74 1.21 -13.29
N LYS A 44 8.94 1.45 -14.57
CA LYS A 44 10.12 2.17 -15.08
C LYS A 44 9.99 3.66 -14.85
N ASN A 45 8.77 4.17 -14.96
CA ASN A 45 8.44 5.57 -14.77
C ASN A 45 7.33 5.67 -13.74
N GLY A 46 7.28 6.80 -13.04
CA GLY A 46 6.30 6.99 -11.97
C GLY A 46 6.80 6.48 -10.63
N LYS A 47 6.15 6.95 -9.58
CA LYS A 47 6.52 6.68 -8.19
C LYS A 47 5.32 6.19 -7.43
N LEU A 48 5.55 5.24 -6.51
CA LEU A 48 4.56 4.80 -5.54
C LEU A 48 4.98 5.30 -4.16
N TYR A 49 4.11 6.03 -3.49
CA TYR A 49 4.25 6.36 -2.08
C TYR A 49 3.38 5.40 -1.30
N ALA A 50 3.98 4.53 -0.50
CA ALA A 50 3.28 3.51 0.27
C ALA A 50 3.21 3.91 1.74
N VAL A 51 2.01 4.02 2.28
CA VAL A 51 1.78 4.46 3.65
C VAL A 51 0.79 3.52 4.33
N VAL A 52 1.01 3.26 5.61
CA VAL A 52 0.14 2.44 6.44
C VAL A 52 0.04 3.06 7.84
N GLY A 53 -1.08 2.87 8.52
CA GLY A 53 -1.22 3.28 9.92
C GLY A 53 -0.46 2.35 10.84
N GLY A 54 0.25 2.91 11.82
CA GLY A 54 1.08 2.13 12.75
C GLY A 54 0.30 1.17 13.65
N ASP A 55 -0.98 1.46 13.89
CA ASP A 55 -1.87 0.63 14.70
C ASP A 55 -2.70 -0.35 13.86
N GLU A 56 -2.39 -0.48 12.57
CA GLU A 56 -3.05 -1.47 11.72
C GLU A 56 -2.50 -2.88 11.99
N SER A 57 -3.14 -3.90 11.42
CA SER A 57 -2.72 -5.28 11.62
C SER A 57 -1.32 -5.55 11.09
N GLN A 58 -0.66 -6.58 11.61
CA GLN A 58 0.68 -6.98 11.17
C GLN A 58 0.73 -7.24 9.66
N GLU A 59 -0.35 -7.79 9.08
CA GLU A 59 -0.42 -8.04 7.65
C GLU A 59 -0.36 -6.75 6.82
N PHE A 60 -1.09 -5.69 7.21
CA PHE A 60 -1.01 -4.42 6.51
C PHE A 60 0.38 -3.80 6.64
N LEU A 61 0.99 -3.89 7.82
CA LEU A 61 2.37 -3.42 8.02
C LEU A 61 3.35 -4.20 7.14
N ARG A 62 3.17 -5.52 7.07
CA ARG A 62 4.02 -6.39 6.23
C ARG A 62 3.90 -6.04 4.76
N HIS A 63 2.67 -5.82 4.25
CA HIS A 63 2.44 -5.46 2.85
C HIS A 63 3.09 -4.13 2.49
N ASN A 64 3.02 -3.14 3.38
CA ASN A 64 3.64 -1.84 3.13
C ASN A 64 5.14 -1.97 2.92
N GLN A 65 5.81 -2.77 3.74
CA GLN A 65 7.25 -3.03 3.59
C GLN A 65 7.53 -3.92 2.38
N LEU A 66 6.66 -4.90 2.10
CA LEU A 66 6.82 -5.84 1.00
C LEU A 66 6.93 -5.12 -0.35
N ILE A 67 6.06 -4.16 -0.64
CA ILE A 67 6.11 -3.49 -1.94
C ILE A 67 7.39 -2.67 -2.10
N ARG A 68 7.89 -2.06 -1.02
CA ARG A 68 9.17 -1.36 -1.03
C ARG A 68 10.32 -2.33 -1.29
N ASP A 69 10.31 -3.50 -0.65
CA ASP A 69 11.35 -4.50 -0.81
C ASP A 69 11.36 -5.08 -2.23
N GLN A 70 10.18 -5.33 -2.80
CA GLN A 70 10.06 -5.94 -4.13
C GLN A 70 10.38 -4.95 -5.26
N TRP A 71 9.90 -3.71 -5.15
CA TRP A 71 10.07 -2.72 -6.22
C TRP A 71 11.30 -1.83 -6.05
N GLY A 72 11.82 -1.73 -4.83
CA GLY A 72 13.01 -0.95 -4.53
C GLY A 72 12.74 0.53 -4.26
N PRO A 73 13.76 1.25 -3.72
CA PRO A 73 13.58 2.63 -3.27
C PRO A 73 13.42 3.65 -4.41
N THR A 74 13.79 3.30 -5.64
CA THR A 74 13.59 4.20 -6.78
C THR A 74 12.13 4.26 -7.18
N ALA A 75 11.45 3.11 -7.23
CA ALA A 75 10.03 3.05 -7.57
C ALA A 75 9.14 3.39 -6.37
N VAL A 76 9.59 3.06 -5.15
CA VAL A 76 8.85 3.33 -3.91
C VAL A 76 9.72 4.22 -3.00
N PRO A 77 9.86 5.52 -3.34
CA PRO A 77 10.75 6.40 -2.56
C PRO A 77 10.21 6.76 -1.19
N VAL A 78 8.90 6.61 -0.96
CA VAL A 78 8.27 6.81 0.34
C VAL A 78 7.60 5.52 0.77
N CYS A 79 7.97 5.02 1.95
CA CYS A 79 7.39 3.84 2.57
C CYS A 79 7.32 4.15 4.06
N GLU A 80 6.14 4.59 4.52
CA GLU A 80 6.00 5.13 5.87
C GLU A 80 4.90 4.45 6.66
N THR A 81 5.10 4.45 7.97
CA THR A 81 4.13 4.03 8.95
C THR A 81 3.72 5.26 9.77
N LEU A 82 2.43 5.57 9.83
CA LEU A 82 1.92 6.71 10.58
C LEU A 82 1.60 6.28 12.01
N PRO A 83 2.39 6.73 13.01
CA PRO A 83 2.17 6.33 14.41
C PRO A 83 0.77 6.70 14.90
N GLY A 84 0.14 5.80 15.66
CA GLY A 84 -1.14 6.04 16.29
C GLY A 84 -2.35 6.00 15.36
N ALA A 85 -2.18 5.74 14.07
CA ALA A 85 -3.27 5.65 13.12
C ALA A 85 -3.67 4.19 12.87
N ASN A 86 -4.97 3.92 12.85
CA ASN A 86 -5.52 2.62 12.45
C ASN A 86 -5.98 2.68 10.98
N HIS A 87 -6.57 1.58 10.51
CA HIS A 87 -7.01 1.46 9.10
C HIS A 87 -8.01 2.55 8.68
N PHE A 88 -8.77 3.08 9.62
CA PHE A 88 -9.78 4.12 9.35
C PHE A 88 -9.22 5.52 9.59
N THR A 89 -8.53 5.74 10.71
CA THR A 89 -8.03 7.07 11.07
C THR A 89 -6.84 7.50 10.23
N VAL A 90 -6.13 6.57 9.58
CA VAL A 90 -5.02 6.91 8.69
C VAL A 90 -5.44 7.89 7.60
N LEU A 91 -6.68 7.82 7.12
CA LEU A 91 -7.19 8.69 6.07
C LEU A 91 -7.47 10.11 6.55
N GLU A 92 -7.62 10.34 7.86
CA GLU A 92 -7.79 11.70 8.41
C GLU A 92 -6.58 12.57 8.07
N SER A 93 -5.40 11.98 8.00
CA SER A 93 -4.17 12.68 7.62
C SER A 93 -4.19 13.21 6.19
N LEU A 94 -5.04 12.65 5.32
CA LEU A 94 -5.21 13.15 3.96
C LEU A 94 -6.09 14.40 3.93
N ALA A 95 -7.15 14.40 4.73
CA ALA A 95 -8.08 15.52 4.80
C ALA A 95 -7.52 16.73 5.58
N ASP A 96 -6.63 16.48 6.54
CA ASP A 96 -6.02 17.52 7.36
C ASP A 96 -4.91 18.24 6.59
N PRO A 97 -4.98 19.56 6.37
CA PRO A 97 -3.92 20.30 5.66
C PRO A 97 -2.53 20.19 6.31
N LYS A 98 -2.48 19.85 7.60
CA LYS A 98 -1.22 19.61 8.32
C LYS A 98 -0.85 18.12 8.38
N GLY A 99 -1.65 17.25 7.80
CA GLY A 99 -1.44 15.81 7.84
C GLY A 99 -0.35 15.34 6.89
N ARG A 100 0.28 14.22 7.24
CA ARG A 100 1.37 13.65 6.44
C ARG A 100 0.90 13.19 5.06
N LEU A 101 -0.28 12.53 4.98
CA LEU A 101 -0.82 12.10 3.69
C LEU A 101 -1.14 13.28 2.79
N HIS A 102 -1.66 14.35 3.36
CA HIS A 102 -1.94 15.58 2.62
C HIS A 102 -0.65 16.14 1.99
N ASP A 103 0.42 16.20 2.78
CA ASP A 103 1.73 16.66 2.31
C ASP A 103 2.27 15.77 1.18
N LEU A 104 2.20 14.45 1.35
CA LEU A 104 2.66 13.51 0.34
C LEU A 104 1.85 13.60 -0.96
N ALA A 105 0.53 13.79 -0.85
CA ALA A 105 -0.32 13.98 -2.02
C ALA A 105 0.08 15.24 -2.79
N LEU A 106 0.32 16.34 -2.07
CA LEU A 106 0.77 17.59 -2.72
C LEU A 106 2.11 17.41 -3.43
N ARG A 107 3.02 16.64 -2.85
CA ARG A 107 4.32 16.33 -3.49
C ARG A 107 4.13 15.55 -4.78
N LEU A 108 3.25 14.54 -4.79
CA LEU A 108 2.96 13.76 -5.98
C LEU A 108 2.33 14.61 -7.08
N LEU A 109 1.53 15.59 -6.71
CA LEU A 109 0.91 16.53 -7.64
C LEU A 109 1.85 17.67 -8.05
N GLU A 110 3.07 17.66 -7.52
CA GLU A 110 4.08 18.70 -7.76
C GLU A 110 3.61 20.09 -7.32
N LEU A 111 2.77 20.15 -6.28
CA LEU A 111 2.30 21.40 -5.67
C LEU A 111 3.11 21.79 -4.43
N ARG A 112 4.11 20.97 -4.09
CA ARG A 112 4.98 21.26 -2.93
C ARG A 112 6.36 20.67 -3.14
#